data_e631317455376a336d937afeb3bd07ea
#
_entry.id   e631317455376a336d937afeb3bd07ea
#
_cell.length_a   1.000
_cell.length_b   1.000
_cell.length_c   1.000
_cell.angle_alpha   90.00
_cell.angle_beta   90.00
_cell.angle_gamma   90.00
#
_symmetry.space_group_name_H-M   'P 1'
#
loop_
_entity.id
_entity.type
_entity.pdbx_description
1 polymer ?
#
loop_
_entity_poly.entity_id
_entity_poly.type
_entity_poly.pdbx_seq_one_letter_code
_entity_poly.pdbx_strand_id
1 'polypeptide(L)'
;MSCLQCEISVIRDPADKDQLLKKNLQRSLELAGYAAATEESRLLILPEGWLQGFVPDRTVADWLKICIQIPGPETEALGDFCRRHGTYLAGAAFEKSDLWPDRFFNTAFIVGPSGKVELKYRQLNPETLNGLLPVTSPADVLNEYARKEGESPLFPVLDTPLGRLACMVGNDVNFFEHTRALALRGAEVFLHLTAETTAAAFPVWEEMRRARAYENVAYFASVNNGGCLGSGAPRARSRGHSEIISYEGKPLASADSAGETAIHAAVSLRRLRHRRLQVHLNFPAQSKIKMYGPTYRRADRIPNDAWSARPIVSASEGPELVRKVIDKISASSS
;
A
#
# COMPACT_ATOMS: atom_id res chain seq x y z
N MET A 1 -6.01 1.81 16.89
CA MET A 1 -5.12 1.37 15.78
C MET A 1 -3.78 2.04 15.89
N SER A 2 -2.74 1.38 15.40
CA SER A 2 -1.37 1.91 15.48
C SER A 2 -0.66 1.80 14.15
N CYS A 3 -0.02 2.88 13.72
CA CYS A 3 0.94 2.89 12.62
C CYS A 3 2.34 2.69 13.19
N LEU A 4 3.02 1.66 12.73
CA LEU A 4 4.34 1.23 13.21
C LEU A 4 5.41 1.73 12.23
N GLN A 5 5.93 2.93 12.47
CA GLN A 5 6.97 3.54 11.67
C GLN A 5 8.33 2.91 12.01
N CYS A 6 8.60 1.73 11.43
CA CYS A 6 9.81 0.98 11.71
C CYS A 6 10.99 1.39 10.83
N GLU A 7 12.21 1.22 11.33
CA GLU A 7 13.44 1.28 10.52
C GLU A 7 13.70 -0.06 9.85
N ILE A 8 14.17 -0.03 8.61
CA ILE A 8 14.32 -1.18 7.75
C ILE A 8 15.78 -1.40 7.39
N SER A 9 16.33 -2.57 7.70
CA SER A 9 17.63 -3.00 7.18
C SER A 9 17.47 -3.47 5.73
N VAL A 10 18.04 -2.71 4.79
CA VAL A 10 17.85 -2.94 3.34
C VAL A 10 18.66 -4.13 2.87
N ILE A 11 18.03 -5.06 2.17
CA ILE A 11 18.69 -6.23 1.57
C ILE A 11 19.34 -5.79 0.26
N ARG A 12 20.63 -5.47 0.30
CA ARG A 12 21.40 -5.09 -0.89
C ARG A 12 21.94 -6.30 -1.62
N ASP A 13 22.56 -7.22 -0.89
CA ASP A 13 23.04 -8.48 -1.42
C ASP A 13 22.00 -9.57 -1.17
N PRO A 14 21.56 -10.31 -2.20
CA PRO A 14 20.68 -11.46 -2.01
C PRO A 14 21.23 -12.53 -1.06
N ALA A 15 22.56 -12.60 -0.86
CA ALA A 15 23.17 -13.51 0.11
C ALA A 15 22.76 -13.20 1.57
N ASP A 16 22.47 -11.93 1.87
CA ASP A 16 22.07 -11.51 3.21
C ASP A 16 20.55 -11.65 3.47
N LYS A 17 19.79 -12.14 2.47
CA LYS A 17 18.33 -12.18 2.49
C LYS A 17 17.77 -12.75 3.79
N ASP A 18 18.10 -13.98 4.11
CA ASP A 18 17.46 -14.70 5.22
C ASP A 18 17.76 -14.04 6.56
N GLN A 19 18.99 -13.57 6.74
CA GLN A 19 19.40 -12.85 7.95
C GLN A 19 18.63 -11.53 8.10
N LEU A 20 18.54 -10.73 7.03
CA LEU A 20 17.93 -9.41 7.09
C LEU A 20 16.39 -9.47 7.12
N LEU A 21 15.76 -10.44 6.43
CA LEU A 21 14.33 -10.71 6.58
C LEU A 21 13.99 -11.06 8.03
N LYS A 22 14.74 -11.98 8.64
CA LYS A 22 14.55 -12.36 10.04
C LYS A 22 14.72 -11.17 10.98
N LYS A 23 15.76 -10.35 10.78
CA LYS A 23 16.02 -9.15 11.59
C LYS A 23 14.87 -8.14 11.49
N ASN A 24 14.44 -7.82 10.28
CA ASN A 24 13.35 -6.86 10.04
C ASN A 24 12.01 -7.38 10.60
N LEU A 25 11.72 -8.66 10.40
CA LEU A 25 10.53 -9.31 10.95
C LEU A 25 10.53 -9.27 12.49
N GLN A 26 11.63 -9.67 13.12
CA GLN A 26 11.75 -9.66 14.59
C GLN A 26 11.55 -8.25 15.14
N ARG A 27 12.21 -7.24 14.55
CA ARG A 27 12.08 -5.84 14.99
C ARG A 27 10.66 -5.33 14.86
N SER A 28 9.99 -5.64 13.75
CA SER A 28 8.60 -5.26 13.54
C SER A 28 7.65 -5.92 14.53
N LEU A 29 7.90 -7.18 14.89
CA LEU A 29 7.11 -7.90 15.91
C LEU A 29 7.33 -7.34 17.32
N GLU A 30 8.54 -6.89 17.66
CA GLU A 30 8.82 -6.19 18.93
C GLU A 30 8.01 -4.89 19.03
N LEU A 31 8.04 -4.07 17.99
CA LEU A 31 7.28 -2.81 17.94
C LEU A 31 5.77 -3.06 17.97
N ALA A 32 5.30 -4.09 17.24
CA ALA A 32 3.91 -4.52 17.25
C ALA A 32 3.47 -5.02 18.64
N GLY A 33 4.34 -5.77 19.32
CA GLY A 33 4.10 -6.27 20.67
C GLY A 33 3.98 -5.16 21.69
N TYR A 34 4.83 -4.14 21.59
CA TYR A 34 4.73 -2.94 22.41
C TYR A 34 3.38 -2.24 22.19
N ALA A 35 3.01 -1.96 20.93
CA ALA A 35 1.77 -1.29 20.59
C ALA A 35 0.51 -2.10 21.01
N ALA A 36 0.56 -3.42 20.94
CA ALA A 36 -0.54 -4.28 21.36
C ALA A 36 -0.70 -4.29 22.89
N ALA A 37 0.41 -4.28 23.63
CA ALA A 37 0.41 -4.40 25.09
C ALA A 37 0.15 -3.04 25.78
N THR A 38 0.76 -1.94 25.32
CA THR A 38 0.68 -0.64 25.98
C THR A 38 -0.49 0.22 25.52
N GLU A 39 -0.86 0.10 24.24
CA GLU A 39 -1.90 0.91 23.60
C GLU A 39 -3.18 0.12 23.32
N GLU A 40 -3.23 -1.14 23.76
CA GLU A 40 -4.35 -2.06 23.51
C GLU A 40 -4.77 -2.09 22.02
N SER A 41 -3.80 -1.87 21.14
CA SER A 41 -4.05 -1.75 19.71
C SER A 41 -4.43 -3.08 19.08
N ARG A 42 -5.60 -3.13 18.47
CA ARG A 42 -6.13 -4.32 17.79
C ARG A 42 -5.90 -4.33 16.29
N LEU A 43 -5.48 -3.19 15.72
CA LEU A 43 -5.09 -3.05 14.31
C LEU A 43 -3.71 -2.41 14.25
N LEU A 44 -2.74 -3.15 13.76
CA LEU A 44 -1.34 -2.79 13.65
C LEU A 44 -0.97 -2.67 12.17
N ILE A 45 -0.24 -1.64 11.79
CA ILE A 45 0.02 -1.34 10.38
C ILE A 45 1.52 -1.10 10.21
N LEU A 46 2.17 -1.93 9.39
CA LEU A 46 3.57 -1.82 8.98
C LEU A 46 3.68 -1.06 7.64
N PRO A 47 4.80 -0.40 7.35
CA PRO A 47 4.96 0.38 6.12
C PRO A 47 5.17 -0.49 4.87
N GLU A 48 5.29 0.16 3.73
CA GLU A 48 5.71 -0.45 2.47
C GLU A 48 7.17 -0.90 2.53
N GLY A 49 7.45 -2.08 1.99
CA GLY A 49 8.81 -2.64 1.88
C GLY A 49 9.49 -2.91 3.21
N TRP A 50 8.76 -3.01 4.30
CA TRP A 50 9.28 -3.18 5.66
C TRP A 50 10.19 -4.40 5.85
N LEU A 51 10.08 -5.41 4.99
CA LEU A 51 10.93 -6.61 5.04
C LEU A 51 12.20 -6.49 4.21
N GLN A 52 12.10 -6.00 2.98
CA GLN A 52 13.20 -6.01 2.01
C GLN A 52 13.92 -4.67 1.89
N GLY A 53 13.22 -3.57 2.15
CA GLY A 53 13.67 -2.23 1.84
C GLY A 53 13.66 -1.94 0.34
N PHE A 54 14.17 -0.76 -0.02
CA PHE A 54 14.19 -0.29 -1.40
C PHE A 54 15.61 -0.19 -1.92
N VAL A 55 15.88 -0.82 -3.07
CA VAL A 55 17.15 -0.70 -3.80
C VAL A 55 16.82 -0.27 -5.23
N PRO A 56 17.02 0.99 -5.57
CA PRO A 56 16.94 1.46 -6.95
C PRO A 56 17.89 0.67 -7.85
N ASP A 57 17.61 0.64 -9.14
CA ASP A 57 18.44 0.06 -10.19
C ASP A 57 18.65 -1.48 -10.13
N ARG A 58 17.90 -2.17 -9.26
CA ARG A 58 17.92 -3.63 -9.20
C ARG A 58 17.09 -4.21 -10.34
N THR A 59 17.63 -5.24 -11.01
CA THR A 59 16.91 -5.99 -12.05
C THR A 59 15.75 -6.79 -11.48
N VAL A 60 14.77 -7.17 -12.30
CA VAL A 60 13.68 -8.08 -11.89
C VAL A 60 14.23 -9.41 -11.38
N ALA A 61 15.24 -9.97 -12.05
CA ALA A 61 15.87 -11.22 -11.64
C ALA A 61 16.48 -11.14 -10.23
N ASP A 62 17.08 -10.00 -9.87
CA ASP A 62 17.64 -9.81 -8.54
C ASP A 62 16.56 -9.48 -7.48
N TRP A 63 15.47 -8.81 -7.87
CA TRP A 63 14.31 -8.66 -7.01
C TRP A 63 13.69 -10.01 -6.65
N LEU A 64 13.49 -10.90 -7.62
CA LEU A 64 12.93 -12.24 -7.41
C LEU A 64 13.72 -13.09 -6.40
N LYS A 65 15.05 -12.86 -6.28
CA LYS A 65 15.88 -13.55 -5.27
C LYS A 65 15.51 -13.15 -3.84
N ILE A 66 15.07 -11.92 -3.60
CA ILE A 66 14.76 -11.39 -2.26
C ILE A 66 13.26 -11.27 -1.98
N CYS A 67 12.40 -11.43 -2.97
CA CYS A 67 10.96 -11.47 -2.78
C CYS A 67 10.53 -12.65 -1.91
N ILE A 68 9.41 -12.48 -1.20
CA ILE A 68 8.77 -13.51 -0.38
C ILE A 68 7.53 -14.08 -1.08
N GLN A 69 7.03 -15.21 -0.62
CA GLN A 69 5.69 -15.70 -0.98
C GLN A 69 4.66 -15.16 0.02
N ILE A 70 3.44 -14.88 -0.44
CA ILE A 70 2.32 -14.45 0.39
C ILE A 70 1.08 -15.28 0.03
N PRO A 71 0.59 -16.18 0.92
CA PRO A 71 1.16 -16.54 2.24
C PRO A 71 2.52 -17.26 2.14
N GLY A 72 3.31 -17.18 3.21
CA GLY A 72 4.61 -17.81 3.33
C GLY A 72 5.17 -17.67 4.75
N PRO A 73 6.41 -18.11 5.02
CA PRO A 73 6.97 -18.17 6.37
C PRO A 73 6.90 -16.88 7.16
N GLU A 74 7.11 -15.72 6.49
CA GLU A 74 7.07 -14.42 7.14
C GLU A 74 5.65 -14.07 7.57
N THR A 75 4.65 -14.35 6.74
CA THR A 75 3.24 -14.13 7.09
C THR A 75 2.72 -15.15 8.10
N GLU A 76 3.28 -16.35 8.17
CA GLU A 76 2.98 -17.34 9.21
C GLU A 76 3.48 -16.86 10.59
N ALA A 77 4.69 -16.30 10.66
CA ALA A 77 5.21 -15.70 11.89
C ALA A 77 4.34 -14.51 12.37
N LEU A 78 3.87 -13.67 11.45
CA LEU A 78 2.88 -12.63 11.77
C LEU A 78 1.55 -13.25 12.24
N GLY A 79 1.15 -14.38 11.66
CA GLY A 79 -0.05 -15.14 12.06
C GLY A 79 0.03 -15.65 13.48
N ASP A 80 1.19 -16.18 13.89
CA ASP A 80 1.43 -16.60 15.26
C ASP A 80 1.31 -15.42 16.25
N PHE A 81 1.83 -14.28 15.87
CA PHE A 81 1.69 -13.06 16.65
C PHE A 81 0.22 -12.63 16.75
N CYS A 82 -0.49 -12.55 15.63
CA CYS A 82 -1.89 -12.13 15.58
C CYS A 82 -2.80 -13.05 16.41
N ARG A 83 -2.57 -14.37 16.39
CA ARG A 83 -3.30 -15.33 17.24
C ARG A 83 -3.06 -15.08 18.72
N ARG A 84 -1.81 -14.86 19.12
CA ARG A 84 -1.46 -14.64 20.55
C ARG A 84 -2.06 -13.36 21.12
N HIS A 85 -2.10 -12.29 20.31
CA HIS A 85 -2.52 -10.97 20.77
C HIS A 85 -3.98 -10.61 20.39
N GLY A 86 -4.67 -11.45 19.62
CA GLY A 86 -6.04 -11.16 19.16
C GLY A 86 -6.10 -9.93 18.23
N THR A 87 -5.06 -9.67 17.44
CA THR A 87 -4.90 -8.46 16.62
C THR A 87 -5.00 -8.75 15.12
N TYR A 88 -5.29 -7.71 14.35
CA TYR A 88 -5.05 -7.65 12.91
C TYR A 88 -3.72 -6.92 12.66
N LEU A 89 -2.93 -7.41 11.71
CA LEU A 89 -1.70 -6.79 11.29
C LEU A 89 -1.66 -6.66 9.77
N ALA A 90 -1.48 -5.43 9.26
CA ALA A 90 -1.29 -5.13 7.85
C ALA A 90 0.18 -4.84 7.56
N GLY A 91 0.65 -5.23 6.39
CA GLY A 91 1.99 -4.94 5.88
C GLY A 91 2.02 -4.96 4.36
N ALA A 92 3.05 -4.37 3.74
CA ALA A 92 3.28 -4.47 2.30
C ALA A 92 4.73 -4.89 2.01
N ALA A 93 4.89 -5.91 1.19
CA ALA A 93 6.18 -6.50 0.85
C ALA A 93 6.26 -6.86 -0.64
N PHE A 94 7.48 -7.03 -1.14
CA PHE A 94 7.68 -7.50 -2.51
C PHE A 94 7.45 -9.01 -2.60
N GLU A 95 6.45 -9.39 -3.40
CA GLU A 95 5.94 -10.75 -3.55
C GLU A 95 6.43 -11.39 -4.85
N LYS A 96 6.90 -12.64 -4.76
CA LYS A 96 7.01 -13.56 -5.86
C LYS A 96 5.87 -14.60 -5.81
N SER A 97 5.44 -15.09 -6.95
CA SER A 97 4.36 -16.09 -7.05
C SER A 97 4.70 -17.13 -8.11
N ASP A 98 4.41 -18.40 -7.84
CA ASP A 98 4.64 -19.49 -8.79
C ASP A 98 3.77 -19.35 -10.06
N LEU A 99 2.64 -18.64 -9.95
CA LEU A 99 1.82 -18.26 -11.11
C LEU A 99 2.51 -17.22 -12.02
N TRP A 100 3.51 -16.50 -11.49
CA TRP A 100 4.20 -15.39 -12.14
C TRP A 100 5.71 -15.49 -11.95
N PRO A 101 6.39 -16.53 -12.52
CA PRO A 101 7.78 -16.84 -12.18
C PRO A 101 8.80 -15.78 -12.64
N ASP A 102 8.42 -14.95 -13.63
CA ASP A 102 9.24 -13.91 -14.24
C ASP A 102 8.87 -12.48 -13.81
N ARG A 103 7.98 -12.34 -12.81
CA ARG A 103 7.44 -11.07 -12.34
C ARG A 103 7.42 -11.02 -10.81
N PHE A 104 7.44 -9.82 -10.25
CA PHE A 104 7.15 -9.61 -8.84
C PHE A 104 6.17 -8.47 -8.66
N PHE A 105 5.48 -8.50 -7.52
CA PHE A 105 4.45 -7.54 -7.16
C PHE A 105 4.80 -6.83 -5.87
N ASN A 106 4.31 -5.63 -5.69
CA ASN A 106 4.28 -4.96 -4.40
C ASN A 106 2.91 -5.24 -3.77
N THR A 107 2.89 -6.03 -2.71
CA THR A 107 1.67 -6.64 -2.21
C THR A 107 1.41 -6.26 -0.77
N ALA A 108 0.29 -5.57 -0.54
CA ALA A 108 -0.25 -5.39 0.79
C ALA A 108 -1.09 -6.61 1.19
N PHE A 109 -1.05 -6.92 2.48
CA PHE A 109 -1.83 -8.00 3.05
C PHE A 109 -2.30 -7.65 4.46
N ILE A 110 -3.35 -8.34 4.92
CA ILE A 110 -3.82 -8.27 6.31
C ILE A 110 -3.83 -9.69 6.86
N VAL A 111 -3.15 -9.89 7.97
CA VAL A 111 -3.19 -11.11 8.77
C VAL A 111 -4.14 -10.88 9.94
N GLY A 112 -5.11 -11.77 10.14
CA GLY A 112 -6.09 -11.66 11.21
C GLY A 112 -5.79 -12.52 12.43
N PRO A 113 -6.65 -12.46 13.47
CA PRO A 113 -6.53 -13.29 14.68
C PRO A 113 -6.64 -14.79 14.41
N SER A 114 -7.17 -15.19 13.25
CA SER A 114 -7.14 -16.58 12.76
C SER A 114 -5.71 -17.09 12.50
N GLY A 115 -4.75 -16.18 12.39
CA GLY A 115 -3.37 -16.45 11.98
C GLY A 115 -3.20 -16.62 10.48
N LYS A 116 -4.21 -16.30 9.68
CA LYS A 116 -4.18 -16.43 8.23
C LYS A 116 -4.11 -15.06 7.55
N VAL A 117 -3.58 -15.03 6.35
CA VAL A 117 -3.73 -13.89 5.43
C VAL A 117 -5.20 -13.84 5.01
N GLU A 118 -5.93 -12.82 5.44
CA GLU A 118 -7.36 -12.65 5.20
C GLU A 118 -7.66 -11.66 4.07
N LEU A 119 -6.70 -10.80 3.73
CA LEU A 119 -6.73 -9.93 2.55
C LEU A 119 -5.37 -9.91 1.89
N LYS A 120 -5.36 -9.94 0.56
CA LYS A 120 -4.19 -9.69 -0.29
C LYS A 120 -4.56 -8.70 -1.38
N TYR A 121 -3.75 -7.65 -1.54
CA TYR A 121 -3.90 -6.60 -2.54
C TYR A 121 -2.56 -6.34 -3.22
N ARG A 122 -2.48 -6.54 -4.53
CA ARG A 122 -1.32 -6.15 -5.35
C ARG A 122 -1.50 -4.73 -5.86
N GLN A 123 -0.49 -3.91 -5.66
CA GLN A 123 -0.49 -2.48 -6.01
C GLN A 123 -0.89 -2.26 -7.48
N LEU A 124 -1.88 -1.40 -7.73
CA LEU A 124 -2.36 -1.09 -9.07
C LEU A 124 -1.55 0.02 -9.75
N ASN A 125 -1.05 0.97 -8.97
CA ASN A 125 -0.31 2.12 -9.49
C ASN A 125 1.12 2.17 -8.93
N PRO A 126 1.99 1.20 -9.26
CA PRO A 126 3.35 1.18 -8.74
C PRO A 126 4.22 2.31 -9.32
N GLU A 127 5.33 2.58 -8.65
CA GLU A 127 6.33 3.57 -9.07
C GLU A 127 7.10 3.18 -10.35
N THR A 128 6.68 2.11 -11.01
CA THR A 128 7.21 1.66 -12.30
C THR A 128 7.09 2.74 -13.37
N LEU A 129 5.93 3.40 -13.43
CA LEU A 129 5.70 4.49 -14.40
C LEU A 129 6.57 5.72 -14.12
N ASN A 130 7.04 5.89 -12.89
CA ASN A 130 7.98 6.94 -12.49
C ASN A 130 9.47 6.53 -12.60
N GLY A 131 9.74 5.29 -13.03
CA GLY A 131 11.08 4.79 -13.26
C GLY A 131 11.87 4.43 -11.98
N LEU A 132 11.18 4.12 -10.88
CA LEU A 132 11.85 3.79 -9.62
C LEU A 132 12.04 2.29 -9.41
N LEU A 133 11.05 1.47 -9.73
CA LEU A 133 11.08 0.03 -9.53
C LEU A 133 10.40 -0.71 -10.69
N PRO A 134 10.92 -1.85 -11.16
CA PRO A 134 10.30 -2.64 -12.23
C PRO A 134 9.22 -3.60 -11.67
N VAL A 135 8.29 -3.07 -10.88
CA VAL A 135 7.18 -3.82 -10.27
C VAL A 135 6.07 -4.03 -11.28
N THR A 136 5.54 -5.24 -11.36
CA THR A 136 4.35 -5.54 -12.17
C THR A 136 3.08 -5.12 -11.43
N SER A 137 2.20 -4.40 -12.12
CA SER A 137 0.83 -4.14 -11.69
C SER A 137 -0.12 -5.19 -12.25
N PRO A 138 -1.20 -5.57 -11.55
CA PRO A 138 -2.29 -6.34 -12.15
C PRO A 138 -2.86 -5.72 -13.44
N ALA A 139 -2.85 -4.39 -13.56
CA ALA A 139 -3.29 -3.69 -14.77
C ALA A 139 -2.38 -3.96 -15.99
N ASP A 140 -1.09 -4.21 -15.77
CA ASP A 140 -0.11 -4.48 -16.82
C ASP A 140 -0.32 -5.84 -17.51
N VAL A 141 -1.08 -6.72 -16.86
CA VAL A 141 -1.33 -8.11 -17.28
C VAL A 141 -2.80 -8.50 -16.98
N LEU A 142 -3.73 -7.56 -17.12
CA LEU A 142 -5.09 -7.64 -16.59
C LEU A 142 -5.86 -8.88 -17.07
N ASN A 143 -5.79 -9.19 -18.38
CA ASN A 143 -6.47 -10.35 -18.95
C ASN A 143 -5.87 -11.67 -18.45
N GLU A 144 -4.56 -11.72 -18.30
CA GLU A 144 -3.88 -12.90 -17.78
C GLU A 144 -4.06 -13.01 -16.27
N TYR A 145 -4.06 -11.87 -15.56
CA TYR A 145 -4.31 -11.80 -14.12
C TYR A 145 -5.68 -12.40 -13.78
N ALA A 146 -6.73 -12.00 -14.48
CA ALA A 146 -8.07 -12.54 -14.28
C ALA A 146 -8.15 -14.06 -14.51
N ARG A 147 -7.40 -14.59 -15.49
CA ARG A 147 -7.35 -16.04 -15.76
C ARG A 147 -6.57 -16.82 -14.70
N LYS A 148 -5.46 -16.28 -14.17
CA LYS A 148 -4.58 -16.99 -13.23
C LYS A 148 -5.03 -16.87 -11.78
N GLU A 149 -5.47 -15.68 -11.38
CA GLU A 149 -5.84 -15.38 -9.97
C GLU A 149 -7.34 -15.56 -9.71
N GLY A 150 -8.12 -15.93 -10.75
CA GLY A 150 -9.57 -16.07 -10.64
C GLY A 150 -10.28 -14.73 -10.55
N GLU A 151 -11.45 -14.74 -9.92
CA GLU A 151 -12.28 -13.53 -9.68
C GLU A 151 -11.78 -12.68 -8.51
N SER A 152 -10.49 -12.75 -8.16
CA SER A 152 -9.91 -11.94 -7.08
C SER A 152 -10.18 -10.47 -7.36
N PRO A 153 -10.85 -9.75 -6.48
CA PRO A 153 -11.19 -8.37 -6.75
C PRO A 153 -9.93 -7.50 -6.74
N LEU A 154 -9.77 -6.66 -7.76
CA LEU A 154 -8.68 -5.65 -7.82
C LEU A 154 -8.76 -4.63 -6.67
N PHE A 155 -9.93 -4.49 -6.07
CA PHE A 155 -10.22 -3.57 -4.96
C PHE A 155 -10.79 -4.35 -3.77
N PRO A 156 -10.01 -5.20 -3.09
CA PRO A 156 -10.50 -6.02 -1.99
C PRO A 156 -10.83 -5.18 -0.76
N VAL A 157 -11.92 -5.55 -0.08
CA VAL A 157 -12.32 -4.98 1.21
C VAL A 157 -12.58 -6.15 2.16
N LEU A 158 -11.92 -6.15 3.32
CA LEU A 158 -12.06 -7.16 4.36
C LEU A 158 -13.05 -6.71 5.42
N ASP A 159 -14.08 -7.49 5.65
CA ASP A 159 -15.04 -7.26 6.74
C ASP A 159 -14.48 -7.84 8.05
N THR A 160 -14.36 -6.99 9.08
CA THR A 160 -13.82 -7.37 10.39
C THR A 160 -14.63 -6.75 11.53
N PRO A 161 -14.49 -7.25 12.77
CA PRO A 161 -15.02 -6.56 13.94
C PRO A 161 -14.47 -5.13 14.14
N LEU A 162 -13.34 -4.81 13.52
CA LEU A 162 -12.70 -3.48 13.54
C LEU A 162 -13.15 -2.57 12.40
N GLY A 163 -14.16 -2.99 11.62
CA GLY A 163 -14.67 -2.30 10.45
C GLY A 163 -14.22 -2.95 9.14
N ARG A 164 -14.66 -2.36 8.04
CA ARG A 164 -14.30 -2.77 6.69
C ARG A 164 -12.96 -2.15 6.29
N LEU A 165 -11.92 -2.98 6.23
CA LEU A 165 -10.54 -2.56 5.98
C LEU A 165 -10.20 -2.70 4.50
N ALA A 166 -9.47 -1.75 3.94
CA ALA A 166 -8.92 -1.81 2.59
C ALA A 166 -7.50 -1.28 2.55
N CYS A 167 -6.63 -1.95 1.80
CA CYS A 167 -5.23 -1.56 1.64
C CYS A 167 -5.02 -0.75 0.35
N MET A 168 -4.03 0.14 0.40
CA MET A 168 -3.40 0.78 -0.74
C MET A 168 -1.90 0.94 -0.47
N VAL A 169 -1.09 1.01 -1.52
CA VAL A 169 0.37 1.04 -1.39
C VAL A 169 0.93 2.26 -2.12
N GLY A 170 1.78 3.01 -1.41
CA GLY A 170 2.58 4.10 -1.98
C GLY A 170 1.80 5.02 -2.93
N ASN A 171 2.16 4.99 -4.18
CA ASN A 171 1.63 5.85 -5.23
C ASN A 171 0.11 5.74 -5.50
N ASP A 172 -0.57 4.70 -5.01
CA ASP A 172 -2.03 4.56 -5.16
C ASP A 172 -2.80 5.77 -4.60
N VAL A 173 -2.25 6.46 -3.60
CA VAL A 173 -2.87 7.65 -2.99
C VAL A 173 -3.11 8.79 -3.98
N ASN A 174 -2.31 8.86 -5.05
CA ASN A 174 -2.41 9.88 -6.09
C ASN A 174 -3.63 9.69 -7.01
N PHE A 175 -4.23 8.50 -7.01
CA PHE A 175 -5.36 8.13 -7.85
C PHE A 175 -6.64 8.09 -7.02
N PHE A 176 -7.44 9.16 -7.08
CA PHE A 176 -8.69 9.24 -6.30
C PHE A 176 -9.71 8.16 -6.68
N GLU A 177 -9.65 7.67 -7.92
CA GLU A 177 -10.47 6.56 -8.41
C GLU A 177 -10.25 5.30 -7.58
N HIS A 178 -9.00 5.04 -7.15
CA HIS A 178 -8.66 3.89 -6.34
C HIS A 178 -9.40 3.93 -5.00
N THR A 179 -9.26 5.02 -4.25
CA THR A 179 -9.95 5.16 -2.95
C THR A 179 -11.46 5.21 -3.10
N ARG A 180 -11.96 5.81 -4.19
CA ARG A 180 -13.39 5.83 -4.50
C ARG A 180 -13.93 4.43 -4.79
N ALA A 181 -13.21 3.61 -5.54
CA ALA A 181 -13.59 2.22 -5.80
C ALA A 181 -13.67 1.41 -4.50
N LEU A 182 -12.69 1.54 -3.60
CA LEU A 182 -12.71 0.89 -2.30
C LEU A 182 -13.88 1.40 -1.42
N ALA A 183 -14.14 2.71 -1.40
CA ALA A 183 -15.26 3.29 -0.65
C ALA A 183 -16.61 2.77 -1.13
N LEU A 184 -16.80 2.63 -2.45
CA LEU A 184 -18.02 2.09 -3.05
C LEU A 184 -18.22 0.60 -2.74
N ARG A 185 -17.14 -0.12 -2.45
CA ARG A 185 -17.18 -1.49 -1.94
C ARG A 185 -17.38 -1.54 -0.41
N GLY A 186 -17.53 -0.38 0.23
CA GLY A 186 -17.89 -0.22 1.63
C GLY A 186 -16.72 -0.04 2.58
N ALA A 187 -15.49 0.19 2.12
CA ALA A 187 -14.35 0.43 3.00
C ALA A 187 -14.63 1.54 4.01
N GLU A 188 -14.31 1.30 5.27
CA GLU A 188 -14.49 2.21 6.41
C GLU A 188 -13.15 2.76 6.91
N VAL A 189 -12.08 1.99 6.70
CA VAL A 189 -10.71 2.34 7.08
C VAL A 189 -9.80 2.03 5.91
N PHE A 190 -9.12 3.03 5.41
CA PHE A 190 -8.05 2.89 4.42
C PHE A 190 -6.72 2.72 5.13
N LEU A 191 -5.97 1.69 4.77
CA LEU A 191 -4.62 1.39 5.22
C LEU A 191 -3.67 1.72 4.09
N HIS A 192 -2.96 2.83 4.19
CA HIS A 192 -1.98 3.28 3.22
C HIS A 192 -0.58 2.96 3.72
N LEU A 193 0.03 1.95 3.11
CA LEU A 193 1.37 1.50 3.41
C LEU A 193 2.33 2.16 2.42
N THR A 194 3.26 2.99 2.90
CA THR A 194 4.06 3.84 2.03
C THR A 194 5.54 3.89 2.43
N ALA A 195 6.39 4.36 1.51
CA ALA A 195 7.82 4.53 1.68
C ALA A 195 8.28 5.88 1.11
N GLU A 196 7.77 6.94 1.68
CA GLU A 196 8.04 8.31 1.24
C GLU A 196 9.41 8.79 1.67
N THR A 197 10.07 9.51 0.77
CA THR A 197 11.34 10.17 1.02
C THR A 197 11.17 11.68 1.25
N THR A 198 12.27 12.38 1.53
CA THR A 198 12.29 13.85 1.66
C THR A 198 12.21 14.59 0.31
N ALA A 199 11.93 13.89 -0.80
CA ALA A 199 11.75 14.53 -2.10
C ALA A 199 10.55 15.50 -2.10
N ALA A 200 10.66 16.58 -2.83
CA ALA A 200 9.71 17.71 -2.80
C ALA A 200 8.27 17.37 -3.19
N ALA A 201 8.04 16.26 -3.91
CA ALA A 201 6.71 15.82 -4.30
C ALA A 201 5.86 15.27 -3.12
N PHE A 202 6.49 14.66 -2.13
CA PHE A 202 5.78 13.92 -1.08
C PHE A 202 5.01 14.78 -0.05
N PRO A 203 5.36 16.03 0.27
CA PRO A 203 4.53 16.87 1.14
C PRO A 203 3.08 17.00 0.67
N VAL A 204 2.83 17.00 -0.64
CA VAL A 204 1.48 17.07 -1.22
C VAL A 204 0.65 15.82 -0.87
N TRP A 205 1.27 14.69 -0.60
CA TRP A 205 0.57 13.45 -0.26
C TRP A 205 -0.17 13.54 1.09
N GLU A 206 0.25 14.39 2.01
CA GLU A 206 -0.48 14.65 3.25
C GLU A 206 -1.85 15.24 2.94
N GLU A 207 -1.89 16.24 2.08
CA GLU A 207 -3.16 16.85 1.66
C GLU A 207 -4.04 15.83 0.91
N MET A 208 -3.43 15.00 0.06
CA MET A 208 -4.16 13.94 -0.63
C MET A 208 -4.79 12.95 0.35
N ARG A 209 -4.06 12.47 1.35
CA ARG A 209 -4.59 11.55 2.37
C ARG A 209 -5.80 12.14 3.10
N ARG A 210 -5.70 13.40 3.50
CA ARG A 210 -6.79 14.14 4.17
C ARG A 210 -7.99 14.29 3.26
N ALA A 211 -7.77 14.63 1.99
CA ALA A 211 -8.82 14.68 0.97
C ALA A 211 -9.47 13.30 0.77
N ARG A 212 -8.68 12.21 0.64
CA ARG A 212 -9.19 10.84 0.50
C ARG A 212 -10.06 10.41 1.68
N ALA A 213 -9.65 10.75 2.91
CA ALA A 213 -10.45 10.48 4.10
C ALA A 213 -11.79 11.22 4.06
N TYR A 214 -11.75 12.51 3.77
CA TYR A 214 -12.92 13.39 3.78
C TYR A 214 -13.92 13.07 2.66
N GLU A 215 -13.47 12.97 1.41
CA GLU A 215 -14.33 12.75 0.25
C GLU A 215 -14.99 11.37 0.22
N ASN A 216 -14.44 10.39 0.97
CA ASN A 216 -14.97 9.03 1.06
C ASN A 216 -15.64 8.73 2.40
N VAL A 217 -15.65 9.70 3.32
CA VAL A 217 -16.20 9.55 4.68
C VAL A 217 -15.64 8.26 5.32
N ALA A 218 -14.31 8.17 5.43
CA ALA A 218 -13.59 7.01 5.95
C ALA A 218 -12.40 7.44 6.80
N TYR A 219 -11.98 6.61 7.75
CA TYR A 219 -10.69 6.78 8.40
C TYR A 219 -9.57 6.46 7.42
N PHE A 220 -8.42 7.10 7.61
CA PHE A 220 -7.24 6.88 6.79
C PHE A 220 -6.01 6.74 7.69
N ALA A 221 -5.34 5.60 7.65
CA ALA A 221 -4.10 5.36 8.36
C ALA A 221 -2.97 5.22 7.34
N SER A 222 -2.05 6.17 7.34
CA SER A 222 -0.85 6.15 6.49
C SER A 222 0.37 5.86 7.33
N VAL A 223 1.08 4.80 6.99
CA VAL A 223 2.32 4.42 7.69
C VAL A 223 3.50 4.50 6.74
N ASN A 224 4.50 5.27 7.12
CA ASN A 224 5.77 5.39 6.42
C ASN A 224 6.88 4.64 7.17
N ASN A 225 7.99 4.32 6.51
CA ASN A 225 9.17 3.81 7.20
C ASN A 225 9.88 4.92 8.00
N GLY A 226 10.55 4.52 9.08
CA GLY A 226 11.36 5.43 9.91
C GLY A 226 12.75 5.70 9.34
N GLY A 227 13.20 4.86 8.39
CA GLY A 227 14.50 4.95 7.74
C GLY A 227 14.93 3.63 7.12
N CYS A 228 15.74 3.73 6.05
CA CYS A 228 16.29 2.58 5.34
C CYS A 228 17.80 2.44 5.67
N LEU A 229 18.11 1.55 6.61
CA LEU A 229 19.48 1.29 7.06
C LEU A 229 20.25 0.46 6.03
N GLY A 230 21.50 0.84 5.75
CA GLY A 230 22.33 0.14 4.78
C GLY A 230 22.02 0.47 3.31
N SER A 231 21.12 1.40 3.04
CA SER A 231 20.77 1.82 1.67
C SER A 231 21.88 2.60 0.95
N GLY A 232 22.92 3.03 1.68
CA GLY A 232 23.94 3.97 1.18
C GLY A 232 23.43 5.41 1.11
N ALA A 233 22.17 5.65 1.41
CA ALA A 233 21.58 6.97 1.54
C ALA A 233 21.54 7.42 3.01
N PRO A 234 21.61 8.72 3.30
CA PRO A 234 21.41 9.22 4.65
C PRO A 234 20.07 8.75 5.24
N ARG A 235 20.07 8.44 6.53
CA ARG A 235 18.84 8.05 7.28
C ARG A 235 17.74 9.11 7.15
N ALA A 236 18.13 10.37 7.10
CA ALA A 236 17.24 11.52 6.89
C ALA A 236 16.53 11.57 5.52
N ARG A 237 16.79 10.63 4.62
CA ARG A 237 16.01 10.51 3.37
C ARG A 237 14.61 9.93 3.59
N SER A 238 14.37 9.17 4.64
CA SER A 238 12.99 8.85 5.01
C SER A 238 12.33 10.10 5.55
N ARG A 239 11.11 10.34 5.12
CA ARG A 239 10.33 11.46 5.60
C ARG A 239 9.71 11.18 6.97
N GLY A 240 9.42 9.93 7.28
CA GLY A 240 8.57 9.57 8.41
C GLY A 240 7.14 10.07 8.17
N HIS A 241 6.61 10.91 9.09
CA HIS A 241 5.28 11.52 8.96
C HIS A 241 4.14 10.51 8.75
N SER A 242 4.19 9.38 9.47
CA SER A 242 3.03 8.49 9.58
C SER A 242 1.86 9.24 10.20
N GLU A 243 0.64 8.98 9.72
CA GLU A 243 -0.53 9.79 10.11
C GLU A 243 -1.78 8.91 10.21
N ILE A 244 -2.59 9.14 11.27
CA ILE A 244 -3.93 8.57 11.40
C ILE A 244 -4.93 9.72 11.27
N ILE A 245 -5.83 9.64 10.30
CA ILE A 245 -6.70 10.73 9.87
C ILE A 245 -8.16 10.33 10.06
N SER A 246 -8.95 11.24 10.62
CA SER A 246 -10.39 11.06 10.77
C SER A 246 -11.14 11.16 9.44
N TYR A 247 -12.35 10.67 9.40
CA TYR A 247 -13.28 10.85 8.26
C TYR A 247 -13.67 12.31 7.98
N GLU A 248 -13.22 13.25 8.82
CA GLU A 248 -13.34 14.70 8.59
C GLU A 248 -12.09 15.30 7.93
N GLY A 249 -11.12 14.48 7.56
CA GLY A 249 -9.86 14.93 6.98
C GLY A 249 -8.87 15.54 7.99
N LYS A 250 -9.11 15.36 9.30
CA LYS A 250 -8.26 15.91 10.36
C LYS A 250 -7.35 14.83 10.93
N PRO A 251 -6.06 15.11 11.15
CA PRO A 251 -5.16 14.19 11.83
C PRO A 251 -5.62 13.93 13.26
N LEU A 252 -5.61 12.68 13.67
CA LEU A 252 -5.85 12.21 15.04
C LEU A 252 -4.54 11.93 15.75
N ALA A 253 -3.52 11.48 15.01
CA ALA A 253 -2.16 11.30 15.46
C ALA A 253 -1.21 11.43 14.27
N SER A 254 -0.03 11.98 14.49
CA SER A 254 1.02 12.15 13.49
C SER A 254 2.39 11.92 14.11
N ALA A 255 3.32 11.35 13.33
CA ALA A 255 4.73 11.32 13.67
C ALA A 255 5.41 12.59 13.15
N ASP A 256 6.18 13.26 13.99
CA ASP A 256 6.75 14.57 13.67
C ASP A 256 8.01 14.48 12.78
N SER A 257 8.63 13.29 12.69
CA SER A 257 9.92 13.12 12.03
C SER A 257 10.14 11.69 11.53
N ALA A 258 11.24 11.50 10.81
CA ALA A 258 11.84 10.19 10.57
C ALA A 258 12.37 9.57 11.88
N GLY A 259 12.73 8.31 11.80
CA GLY A 259 13.13 7.48 12.94
C GLY A 259 12.04 6.50 13.33
N GLU A 260 12.41 5.52 14.14
CA GLU A 260 11.48 4.50 14.58
C GLU A 260 10.53 5.03 15.66
N THR A 261 9.24 4.89 15.42
CA THR A 261 8.19 5.28 16.36
C THR A 261 6.88 4.53 16.05
N ALA A 262 5.96 4.56 17.00
CA ALA A 262 4.59 4.12 16.80
C ALA A 262 3.63 5.25 17.17
N ILE A 263 2.67 5.53 16.31
CA ILE A 263 1.58 6.48 16.60
C ILE A 263 0.27 5.74 16.77
N HIS A 264 -0.59 6.24 17.65
CA HIS A 264 -1.80 5.57 18.09
C HIS A 264 -3.01 6.50 18.03
N ALA A 265 -4.17 5.96 17.61
CA ALA A 265 -5.44 6.66 17.74
C ALA A 265 -6.60 5.70 18.00
N ALA A 266 -7.49 6.11 18.89
CA ALA A 266 -8.79 5.47 19.04
C ALA A 266 -9.74 5.97 17.95
N VAL A 267 -10.41 5.04 17.25
CA VAL A 267 -11.37 5.36 16.19
C VAL A 267 -12.75 4.79 16.55
N SER A 268 -13.79 5.48 16.14
CA SER A 268 -15.16 5.10 16.45
C SER A 268 -15.95 4.75 15.19
N LEU A 269 -16.11 3.47 14.92
CA LEU A 269 -16.96 3.00 13.81
C LEU A 269 -18.42 3.44 13.99
N ARG A 270 -18.91 3.51 15.24
CA ARG A 270 -20.26 3.99 15.50
C ARG A 270 -20.46 5.44 15.04
N ARG A 271 -19.49 6.33 15.33
CA ARG A 271 -19.54 7.73 14.87
C ARG A 271 -19.40 7.83 13.35
N LEU A 272 -18.49 7.06 12.74
CA LEU A 272 -18.34 7.01 11.29
C LEU A 272 -19.64 6.56 10.62
N ARG A 273 -20.23 5.45 11.07
CA ARG A 273 -21.48 4.91 10.50
C ARG A 273 -22.64 5.88 10.68
N HIS A 274 -22.74 6.51 11.85
CA HIS A 274 -23.73 7.59 12.07
C HIS A 274 -23.51 8.74 11.07
N ARG A 275 -22.26 9.15 10.85
CA ARG A 275 -21.91 10.20 9.87
C ARG A 275 -22.31 9.81 8.45
N ARG A 276 -22.13 8.55 8.07
CA ARG A 276 -22.52 8.01 6.75
C ARG A 276 -24.03 7.93 6.53
N LEU A 277 -24.84 8.01 7.58
CA LEU A 277 -26.31 8.08 7.48
C LEU A 277 -26.82 9.51 7.29
N GLN A 278 -25.99 10.52 7.48
CA GLN A 278 -26.38 11.90 7.29
C GLN A 278 -26.37 12.28 5.81
N VAL A 279 -27.35 13.08 5.39
CA VAL A 279 -27.47 13.55 3.98
C VAL A 279 -26.40 14.58 3.65
N HIS A 280 -26.11 15.48 4.58
CA HIS A 280 -25.19 16.59 4.39
C HIS A 280 -23.74 16.10 4.24
N LEU A 281 -23.04 16.55 3.22
CA LEU A 281 -21.63 16.22 2.90
C LEU A 281 -21.34 14.69 2.85
N ASN A 282 -22.31 13.92 2.39
CA ASN A 282 -22.14 12.49 2.14
C ASN A 282 -21.80 12.25 0.68
N PHE A 283 -20.57 12.57 0.30
CA PHE A 283 -20.14 12.53 -1.10
C PHE A 283 -20.26 11.17 -1.77
N PRO A 284 -19.95 10.03 -1.11
CA PRO A 284 -20.18 8.71 -1.71
C PRO A 284 -21.67 8.50 -2.09
N ALA A 285 -22.60 8.87 -1.22
CA ALA A 285 -24.03 8.72 -1.48
C ALA A 285 -24.56 9.72 -2.53
N GLN A 286 -23.96 10.92 -2.61
CA GLN A 286 -24.35 11.98 -3.55
C GLN A 286 -23.70 11.82 -4.94
N SER A 287 -22.73 10.94 -5.09
CA SER A 287 -21.94 10.85 -6.32
C SER A 287 -22.73 10.24 -7.48
N LYS A 288 -22.65 10.90 -8.65
CA LYS A 288 -23.33 10.49 -9.89
C LYS A 288 -22.36 9.71 -10.80
N ILE A 289 -21.77 8.63 -10.27
CA ILE A 289 -20.64 7.91 -10.86
C ILE A 289 -20.91 7.44 -12.28
N LYS A 290 -22.13 6.99 -12.57
CA LYS A 290 -22.50 6.50 -13.91
C LYS A 290 -22.31 7.54 -15.01
N MET A 291 -22.33 8.84 -14.67
CA MET A 291 -22.09 9.92 -15.63
C MET A 291 -20.64 9.96 -16.12
N TYR A 292 -19.69 9.56 -15.29
CA TYR A 292 -18.26 9.61 -15.62
C TYR A 292 -17.80 8.42 -16.47
N GLY A 293 -18.47 7.28 -16.33
CA GLY A 293 -18.10 6.03 -17.00
C GLY A 293 -17.84 6.13 -18.51
N PRO A 294 -18.69 6.81 -19.31
CA PRO A 294 -18.43 7.01 -20.73
C PRO A 294 -17.14 7.78 -21.02
N THR A 295 -16.83 8.81 -20.22
CA THR A 295 -15.61 9.62 -20.37
C THR A 295 -14.37 8.78 -20.08
N TYR A 296 -14.38 8.03 -18.96
CA TYR A 296 -13.26 7.14 -18.62
C TYR A 296 -13.03 6.06 -19.69
N ARG A 297 -14.08 5.46 -20.23
CA ARG A 297 -13.95 4.45 -21.30
C ARG A 297 -13.36 4.99 -22.61
N ARG A 298 -13.54 6.28 -22.90
CA ARG A 298 -13.01 6.94 -24.10
C ARG A 298 -11.61 7.51 -23.92
N ALA A 299 -11.18 7.66 -22.67
CA ALA A 299 -9.88 8.25 -22.37
C ALA A 299 -8.75 7.29 -22.79
N ASP A 300 -8.01 7.66 -23.84
CA ASP A 300 -6.81 6.94 -24.25
C ASP A 300 -5.64 7.38 -23.36
N ARG A 301 -5.26 6.50 -22.43
CA ARG A 301 -4.20 6.74 -21.43
C ARG A 301 -3.27 5.52 -21.40
N ILE A 302 -2.60 5.26 -20.27
CA ILE A 302 -1.79 4.05 -20.10
C ILE A 302 -2.69 2.82 -20.36
N PRO A 303 -2.36 1.97 -21.35
CA PRO A 303 -3.20 0.83 -21.67
C PRO A 303 -3.09 -0.27 -20.60
N ASN A 304 -4.19 -0.97 -20.38
CA ASN A 304 -4.13 -2.25 -19.69
C ASN A 304 -3.34 -3.25 -20.55
N ASP A 305 -2.79 -4.29 -19.89
CA ASP A 305 -1.99 -5.33 -20.54
C ASP A 305 -0.71 -4.81 -21.25
N ALA A 306 -0.19 -3.64 -20.81
CA ALA A 306 0.97 -3.00 -21.41
C ALA A 306 2.23 -3.89 -21.48
N TRP A 307 2.37 -4.80 -20.53
CA TRP A 307 3.48 -5.76 -20.44
C TRP A 307 3.02 -7.22 -20.44
N SER A 308 1.88 -7.52 -21.07
CA SER A 308 1.36 -8.90 -21.16
C SER A 308 2.24 -9.80 -22.04
N ALA A 309 2.80 -9.27 -23.12
CA ALA A 309 3.64 -10.05 -24.04
C ALA A 309 5.01 -10.43 -23.46
N ARG A 310 5.56 -9.61 -22.59
CA ARG A 310 6.80 -9.85 -21.85
C ARG A 310 6.81 -9.08 -20.54
N PRO A 311 7.51 -9.55 -19.51
CA PRO A 311 7.68 -8.78 -18.28
C PRO A 311 8.48 -7.49 -18.54
N ILE A 312 8.25 -6.48 -17.71
CA ILE A 312 9.14 -5.33 -17.58
C ILE A 312 10.48 -5.84 -17.03
N VAL A 313 11.59 -5.39 -17.58
CA VAL A 313 12.92 -5.83 -17.15
C VAL A 313 13.71 -4.75 -16.40
N SER A 314 13.39 -3.48 -16.66
CA SER A 314 14.03 -2.35 -15.99
C SER A 314 13.04 -1.24 -15.68
N ALA A 315 13.37 -0.44 -14.67
CA ALA A 315 12.55 0.70 -14.25
C ALA A 315 12.42 1.80 -15.34
N SER A 316 13.34 1.87 -16.31
CA SER A 316 13.31 2.89 -17.36
C SER A 316 12.17 2.72 -18.37
N GLU A 317 11.60 1.52 -18.50
CA GLU A 317 10.53 1.23 -19.49
C GLU A 317 9.20 1.95 -19.13
N GLY A 318 8.94 2.17 -17.84
CA GLY A 318 7.73 2.87 -17.42
C GLY A 318 7.65 4.31 -17.92
N PRO A 319 8.66 5.16 -17.68
CA PRO A 319 8.71 6.52 -18.22
C PRO A 319 8.60 6.61 -19.74
N GLU A 320 9.14 5.64 -20.47
CA GLU A 320 9.01 5.58 -21.95
C GLU A 320 7.55 5.38 -22.37
N LEU A 321 6.81 4.53 -21.66
CA LEU A 321 5.39 4.33 -21.92
C LEU A 321 4.59 5.60 -21.61
N VAL A 322 4.88 6.27 -20.49
CA VAL A 322 4.23 7.56 -20.13
C VAL A 322 4.49 8.62 -21.20
N ARG A 323 5.73 8.72 -21.71
CA ARG A 323 6.09 9.68 -22.75
C ARG A 323 5.25 9.47 -24.02
N LYS A 324 5.09 8.23 -24.47
CA LYS A 324 4.24 7.89 -25.63
C LYS A 324 2.79 8.35 -25.45
N VAL A 325 2.25 8.25 -24.23
CA VAL A 325 0.89 8.75 -23.93
C VAL A 325 0.84 10.28 -23.97
N ILE A 326 1.85 10.96 -23.40
CA ILE A 326 1.94 12.43 -23.44
C ILE A 326 1.99 12.92 -24.89
N ASP A 327 2.80 12.30 -25.75
CA ASP A 327 2.93 12.67 -27.16
C ASP A 327 1.58 12.54 -27.91
N LYS A 328 0.84 11.45 -27.67
CA LYS A 328 -0.52 11.29 -28.23
C LYS A 328 -1.49 12.38 -27.78
N ILE A 329 -1.48 12.71 -26.48
CA ILE A 329 -2.35 13.78 -25.93
C ILE A 329 -2.02 15.11 -26.57
N SER A 330 -0.74 15.44 -26.70
CA SER A 330 -0.28 16.69 -27.31
C SER A 330 -0.67 16.78 -28.78
N ALA A 331 -0.54 15.69 -29.54
CA ALA A 331 -0.94 15.64 -30.95
C ALA A 331 -2.46 15.76 -31.18
N SER A 332 -3.27 15.30 -30.22
CA SER A 332 -4.74 15.41 -30.31
C SER A 332 -5.29 16.78 -29.90
N SER A 333 -4.43 17.65 -29.35
CA SER A 333 -4.78 19.00 -28.88
C SER A 333 -4.36 20.09 -29.87
N SER A 334 -3.61 19.72 -30.92
CA SER A 334 -3.23 20.56 -32.05
C SER A 334 -4.17 20.34 -33.23
#